data_fb13bb6864339d51b0551c6082d158f3
#
_entry.id   fb13bb6864339d51b0551c6082d158f3
#
_cell.length_a   1.000
_cell.length_b   1.000
_cell.length_c   1.000
_cell.angle_alpha   90.00
_cell.angle_beta   90.00
_cell.angle_gamma   90.00
#
_symmetry.space_group_name_H-M   'P 1'
#
loop_
_entity.id
_entity.type
_entity.pdbx_description
1 polymer ?
#
loop_
_entity_poly.entity_id
_entity_poly.type
_entity_poly.pdbx_seq_one_letter_code
_entity_poly.pdbx_strand_id
1 'polypeptide(L)'
;MQLEFHQLDRRYEHLRARNPERQRRLMASLAASGQQTPIVVIAVSKDPDRYRVIDGYKRVVALEQLGRDTVEAIVWDMNEADALVLDRSMRFSEPETALEQGWLLAELEQRFGYSLDDLARRFDRSVSWVSRRLALVEQLPETVQQRVRAGEISAQVAMKYLAPVARANPNDCQRMADAFSNHRFSSRQAGELYAAWRDASASIRQRILDSPELFLKAHQQISARPESPAAELLRDLTMIVAITNRAGRRLARAAPLMGNTEFENAQRKIECAVRDLEHLAERIEKEHEHAEPKSTDRDSGITRSRSLHTRDRSGSERIASECSQSPAVEVIGIAGAGPSREGRSLPDSDPGVVGQSQRQSGPGP
;
A
#
# COMPACT_ATOMS: atom_id res chain seq x y z
N MET A 1 12.50 20.80 -34.74
CA MET A 1 13.90 20.92 -35.13
C MET A 1 14.50 19.53 -35.29
N GLN A 2 15.59 19.39 -36.05
CA GLN A 2 16.36 18.15 -36.11
C GLN A 2 17.55 18.23 -35.16
N LEU A 3 17.80 17.14 -34.45
CA LEU A 3 18.93 16.98 -33.52
C LEU A 3 19.74 15.76 -33.88
N GLU A 4 21.05 15.83 -33.76
CA GLU A 4 21.95 14.68 -33.86
C GLU A 4 21.96 13.90 -32.56
N PHE A 5 22.20 12.58 -32.61
CA PHE A 5 22.15 11.75 -31.41
C PHE A 5 23.17 12.12 -30.35
N HIS A 6 24.32 12.67 -30.74
CA HIS A 6 25.33 13.12 -29.79
C HIS A 6 24.89 14.34 -28.96
N GLN A 7 23.90 15.13 -29.44
CA GLN A 7 23.30 16.24 -28.71
C GLN A 7 22.29 15.78 -27.64
N LEU A 8 21.91 14.51 -27.66
CA LEU A 8 20.86 13.96 -26.76
C LEU A 8 21.47 13.48 -25.44
N ASP A 9 20.98 14.02 -24.33
CA ASP A 9 21.21 13.48 -22.98
C ASP A 9 20.03 12.55 -22.62
N ARG A 10 20.34 11.24 -22.50
CA ARG A 10 19.35 10.18 -22.23
C ARG A 10 19.25 9.83 -20.76
N ARG A 11 19.48 10.76 -19.87
CA ARG A 11 19.54 10.53 -18.44
C ARG A 11 18.35 9.73 -17.89
N TYR A 12 17.13 9.98 -18.35
CA TYR A 12 15.90 9.36 -17.87
C TYR A 12 15.47 8.11 -18.63
N GLU A 13 16.34 7.57 -19.49
CA GLU A 13 16.02 6.32 -20.22
C GLU A 13 15.80 5.14 -19.27
N HIS A 14 16.51 5.10 -18.14
CA HIS A 14 16.39 4.06 -17.12
C HIS A 14 15.04 4.05 -16.40
N LEU A 15 14.31 5.18 -16.40
CA LEU A 15 12.96 5.27 -15.83
C LEU A 15 11.89 4.55 -16.67
N ARG A 16 12.28 3.96 -17.81
CA ARG A 16 11.36 3.31 -18.75
C ARG A 16 11.59 1.82 -18.82
N ALA A 17 10.49 1.06 -18.77
CA ALA A 17 10.55 -0.37 -19.00
C ALA A 17 10.82 -0.67 -20.48
N ARG A 18 11.79 -1.55 -20.74
CA ARG A 18 12.11 -2.00 -22.08
C ARG A 18 11.20 -3.17 -22.45
N ASN A 19 10.59 -3.10 -23.65
CA ASN A 19 9.80 -4.17 -24.23
C ASN A 19 10.34 -4.49 -25.64
N PRO A 20 11.05 -5.62 -25.83
CA PRO A 20 11.69 -5.92 -27.11
C PRO A 20 10.71 -6.10 -28.28
N GLU A 21 9.52 -6.63 -28.02
CA GLU A 21 8.51 -6.81 -29.10
C GLU A 21 7.97 -5.48 -29.60
N ARG A 22 7.66 -4.57 -28.65
CA ARG A 22 7.20 -3.21 -29.00
C ARG A 22 8.30 -2.43 -29.70
N GLN A 23 9.55 -2.58 -29.27
CA GLN A 23 10.69 -1.97 -29.94
C GLN A 23 10.80 -2.45 -31.39
N ARG A 24 10.69 -3.74 -31.66
CA ARG A 24 10.71 -4.29 -33.04
C ARG A 24 9.56 -3.75 -33.91
N ARG A 25 8.33 -3.67 -33.35
CA ARG A 25 7.17 -3.09 -34.07
C ARG A 25 7.39 -1.61 -34.40
N LEU A 26 7.93 -0.83 -33.44
CA LEU A 26 8.25 0.58 -33.66
C LEU A 26 9.32 0.75 -34.74
N MET A 27 10.38 -0.07 -34.73
CA MET A 27 11.42 -0.06 -35.77
C MET A 27 10.84 -0.32 -37.16
N ALA A 28 9.99 -1.33 -37.29
CA ALA A 28 9.33 -1.64 -38.57
C ALA A 28 8.45 -0.46 -39.06
N SER A 29 7.71 0.18 -38.17
CA SER A 29 6.91 1.37 -38.49
C SER A 29 7.79 2.56 -38.91
N LEU A 30 8.87 2.82 -38.18
CA LEU A 30 9.81 3.92 -38.52
C LEU A 30 10.54 3.67 -39.83
N ALA A 31 10.88 2.40 -40.13
CA ALA A 31 11.50 2.04 -41.41
C ALA A 31 10.53 2.27 -42.60
N ALA A 32 9.25 1.94 -42.42
CA ALA A 32 8.24 2.05 -43.48
C ALA A 32 7.74 3.49 -43.69
N SER A 33 7.50 4.24 -42.63
CA SER A 33 6.79 5.53 -42.67
C SER A 33 7.64 6.73 -42.21
N GLY A 34 8.87 6.49 -41.76
CA GLY A 34 9.67 7.53 -41.14
C GLY A 34 9.16 7.99 -39.76
N GLN A 35 9.76 9.01 -39.23
CA GLN A 35 9.34 9.58 -37.94
C GLN A 35 8.11 10.49 -38.14
N GLN A 36 6.97 10.07 -37.63
CA GLN A 36 5.70 10.82 -37.73
C GLN A 36 5.47 11.72 -36.49
N THR A 37 6.08 11.39 -35.36
CA THR A 37 5.91 12.11 -34.11
C THR A 37 7.30 12.49 -33.59
N PRO A 38 7.57 13.79 -33.35
CA PRO A 38 8.84 14.22 -32.80
C PRO A 38 9.06 13.69 -31.36
N ILE A 39 10.32 13.58 -30.95
CA ILE A 39 10.65 13.36 -29.55
C ILE A 39 10.48 14.67 -28.78
N VAL A 40 10.32 14.56 -27.46
CA VAL A 40 10.26 15.73 -26.58
C VAL A 40 11.57 15.88 -25.84
N VAL A 41 12.11 17.09 -25.88
CA VAL A 41 13.37 17.43 -25.20
C VAL A 41 13.24 18.76 -24.45
N ILE A 42 14.12 19.00 -23.50
CA ILE A 42 14.36 20.31 -22.89
C ILE A 42 15.83 20.72 -23.09
N ALA A 43 16.10 22.02 -23.16
CA ALA A 43 17.46 22.52 -23.23
C ALA A 43 18.22 22.26 -21.92
N VAL A 44 19.49 21.91 -22.00
CA VAL A 44 20.36 21.75 -20.83
C VAL A 44 20.98 23.09 -20.50
N SER A 45 20.63 23.68 -19.36
CA SER A 45 21.04 25.06 -18.97
C SER A 45 22.54 25.31 -18.97
N LYS A 46 23.37 24.28 -18.87
CA LYS A 46 24.84 24.37 -18.80
C LYS A 46 25.54 24.09 -20.13
N ASP A 47 24.81 23.62 -21.14
CA ASP A 47 25.35 23.25 -22.43
C ASP A 47 24.29 23.53 -23.51
N PRO A 48 24.44 24.65 -24.24
CA PRO A 48 23.42 25.11 -25.20
C PRO A 48 23.23 24.16 -26.38
N ASP A 49 24.20 23.30 -26.67
CA ASP A 49 24.15 22.35 -27.77
C ASP A 49 23.59 20.96 -27.34
N ARG A 50 23.25 20.80 -26.06
CA ARG A 50 22.70 19.55 -25.53
C ARG A 50 21.26 19.68 -25.08
N TYR A 51 20.53 18.63 -25.39
CA TYR A 51 19.12 18.53 -25.10
C TYR A 51 18.82 17.27 -24.32
N ARG A 52 18.09 17.40 -23.22
CA ARG A 52 17.69 16.27 -22.39
C ARG A 52 16.38 15.68 -22.90
N VAL A 53 16.41 14.40 -23.23
CA VAL A 53 15.23 13.69 -23.69
C VAL A 53 14.25 13.50 -22.53
N ILE A 54 12.98 13.85 -22.76
CA ILE A 54 11.87 13.67 -21.83
C ILE A 54 10.98 12.53 -22.33
N ASP A 55 10.58 12.57 -23.61
CA ASP A 55 9.84 11.47 -24.25
C ASP A 55 10.46 11.07 -25.58
N GLY A 56 10.22 9.83 -25.98
CA GLY A 56 10.65 9.28 -27.27
C GLY A 56 11.91 8.43 -27.23
N TYR A 57 12.38 7.97 -26.07
CA TYR A 57 13.56 7.10 -25.94
C TYR A 57 13.53 5.89 -26.87
N LYS A 58 12.35 5.23 -27.03
CA LYS A 58 12.20 4.10 -27.94
C LYS A 58 12.39 4.50 -29.39
N ARG A 59 11.97 5.73 -29.79
CA ARG A 59 12.16 6.29 -31.14
C ARG A 59 13.64 6.59 -31.38
N VAL A 60 14.31 7.20 -30.41
CA VAL A 60 15.76 7.47 -30.48
C VAL A 60 16.52 6.18 -30.73
N VAL A 61 16.34 5.16 -29.89
CA VAL A 61 17.01 3.85 -30.05
C VAL A 61 16.66 3.19 -31.38
N ALA A 62 15.41 3.25 -31.83
CA ALA A 62 15.01 2.64 -33.08
C ALA A 62 15.63 3.34 -34.31
N LEU A 63 15.68 4.67 -34.32
CA LEU A 63 16.29 5.46 -35.39
C LEU A 63 17.80 5.24 -35.48
N GLU A 64 18.50 5.17 -34.35
CA GLU A 64 19.91 4.78 -34.30
C GLU A 64 20.15 3.39 -34.91
N GLN A 65 19.31 2.40 -34.52
CA GLN A 65 19.41 1.03 -35.06
C GLN A 65 19.12 0.97 -36.56
N LEU A 66 18.33 1.94 -37.09
CA LEU A 66 18.06 2.10 -38.52
C LEU A 66 19.14 2.91 -39.26
N GLY A 67 20.23 3.29 -38.58
CA GLY A 67 21.33 4.04 -39.18
C GLY A 67 20.97 5.46 -39.60
N ARG A 68 20.00 6.10 -38.91
CA ARG A 68 19.70 7.53 -39.11
C ARG A 68 20.69 8.37 -38.33
N ASP A 69 20.99 9.56 -38.84
CA ASP A 69 21.94 10.48 -38.19
C ASP A 69 21.25 11.49 -37.27
N THR A 70 19.97 11.76 -37.52
CA THR A 70 19.20 12.78 -36.80
C THR A 70 17.81 12.28 -36.38
N VAL A 71 17.25 12.99 -35.43
CA VAL A 71 15.89 12.79 -34.93
C VAL A 71 15.11 14.09 -34.90
N GLU A 72 13.84 14.06 -35.28
CA GLU A 72 12.94 15.20 -35.10
C GLU A 72 12.56 15.40 -33.64
N ALA A 73 12.69 16.63 -33.14
CA ALA A 73 12.46 16.99 -31.76
C ALA A 73 11.64 18.28 -31.60
N ILE A 74 10.85 18.32 -30.54
CA ILE A 74 10.19 19.53 -30.02
C ILE A 74 10.87 19.86 -28.69
N VAL A 75 11.27 21.13 -28.52
CA VAL A 75 11.83 21.64 -27.28
C VAL A 75 10.71 22.21 -26.42
N TRP A 76 10.61 21.71 -25.20
CA TRP A 76 9.75 22.32 -24.19
C TRP A 76 10.52 23.37 -23.38
N ASP A 77 9.94 24.57 -23.30
CA ASP A 77 10.49 25.67 -22.51
C ASP A 77 9.95 25.59 -21.07
N MET A 78 10.50 24.66 -20.31
CA MET A 78 10.14 24.46 -18.91
C MET A 78 11.26 23.78 -18.14
N ASN A 79 11.18 23.80 -16.80
CA ASN A 79 12.14 23.08 -15.97
C ASN A 79 11.98 21.55 -16.08
N GLU A 80 13.05 20.86 -15.72
CA GLU A 80 13.20 19.42 -15.88
C GLU A 80 12.16 18.60 -15.09
N ALA A 81 11.86 19.00 -13.86
CA ALA A 81 10.90 18.30 -13.01
C ALA A 81 9.46 18.43 -13.55
N ASP A 82 9.09 19.63 -13.98
CA ASP A 82 7.75 19.88 -14.54
C ASP A 82 7.59 19.18 -15.89
N ALA A 83 8.64 19.12 -16.71
CA ALA A 83 8.62 18.35 -17.97
C ALA A 83 8.38 16.86 -17.74
N LEU A 84 9.01 16.24 -16.73
CA LEU A 84 8.80 14.84 -16.38
C LEU A 84 7.38 14.57 -15.88
N VAL A 85 6.81 15.47 -15.09
CA VAL A 85 5.43 15.34 -14.59
C VAL A 85 4.43 15.54 -15.71
N LEU A 86 4.65 16.54 -16.59
CA LEU A 86 3.79 16.83 -17.72
C LEU A 86 3.78 15.67 -18.72
N ASP A 87 4.94 15.15 -19.10
CA ASP A 87 5.06 13.99 -20.00
C ASP A 87 4.23 12.81 -19.47
N ARG A 88 4.32 12.52 -18.16
CA ARG A 88 3.50 11.50 -17.56
C ARG A 88 2.00 11.76 -17.72
N SER A 89 1.55 12.99 -17.51
CA SER A 89 0.13 13.35 -17.60
C SER A 89 -0.42 13.25 -19.02
N MET A 90 0.44 13.37 -20.04
CA MET A 90 0.09 13.27 -21.46
C MET A 90 0.06 11.85 -22.02
N ARG A 91 0.41 10.84 -21.23
CA ARG A 91 0.43 9.43 -21.64
C ARG A 91 -0.95 8.78 -21.53
N PHE A 92 -1.74 8.89 -22.55
CA PHE A 92 -3.09 8.31 -22.58
C PHE A 92 -3.12 6.85 -23.07
N SER A 93 -2.15 6.44 -23.88
CA SER A 93 -2.18 5.17 -24.61
C SER A 93 -1.51 4.00 -23.88
N GLU A 94 -0.59 4.26 -22.97
CA GLU A 94 0.13 3.23 -22.21
C GLU A 94 0.19 3.59 -20.73
N PRO A 95 -0.57 2.90 -19.86
CA PRO A 95 -0.46 3.12 -18.44
C PRO A 95 0.94 2.72 -17.96
N GLU A 96 1.58 3.61 -17.21
CA GLU A 96 2.87 3.35 -16.58
C GLU A 96 2.78 2.16 -15.63
N THR A 97 3.82 1.34 -15.64
CA THR A 97 3.98 0.28 -14.65
C THR A 97 4.24 0.87 -13.25
N ALA A 98 3.98 0.08 -12.23
CA ALA A 98 4.25 0.52 -10.85
C ALA A 98 5.73 0.82 -10.58
N LEU A 99 6.64 0.14 -11.29
CA LEU A 99 8.09 0.40 -11.22
C LEU A 99 8.46 1.72 -11.90
N GLU A 100 7.94 2.00 -13.09
CA GLU A 100 8.17 3.28 -13.78
C GLU A 100 7.69 4.45 -12.92
N GLN A 101 6.54 4.32 -12.28
CA GLN A 101 6.05 5.29 -11.32
C GLN A 101 6.98 5.44 -10.13
N GLY A 102 7.50 4.33 -9.59
CA GLY A 102 8.45 4.32 -8.48
C GLY A 102 9.76 5.02 -8.84
N TRP A 103 10.35 4.72 -9.99
CA TRP A 103 11.59 5.35 -10.44
C TRP A 103 11.42 6.86 -10.68
N LEU A 104 10.31 7.27 -11.31
CA LEU A 104 10.03 8.70 -11.50
C LEU A 104 9.88 9.43 -10.17
N LEU A 105 9.13 8.83 -9.21
CA LEU A 105 8.97 9.41 -7.88
C LEU A 105 10.30 9.51 -7.13
N ALA A 106 11.14 8.47 -7.20
CA ALA A 106 12.47 8.48 -6.58
C ALA A 106 13.38 9.55 -7.19
N GLU A 107 13.36 9.72 -8.51
CA GLU A 107 14.11 10.77 -9.17
C GLU A 107 13.65 12.17 -8.73
N LEU A 108 12.33 12.39 -8.61
CA LEU A 108 11.77 13.66 -8.17
C LEU A 108 12.09 13.94 -6.70
N GLU A 109 12.08 12.94 -5.83
CA GLU A 109 12.45 13.06 -4.42
C GLU A 109 13.94 13.33 -4.26
N GLN A 110 14.78 12.44 -4.80
CA GLN A 110 16.23 12.45 -4.53
C GLN A 110 16.95 13.60 -5.24
N ARG A 111 16.54 13.93 -6.46
CA ARG A 111 17.22 14.92 -7.26
C ARG A 111 16.64 16.33 -7.15
N PHE A 112 15.31 16.43 -7.07
CA PHE A 112 14.62 17.71 -7.03
C PHE A 112 14.13 18.08 -5.63
N GLY A 113 14.31 17.20 -4.64
CA GLY A 113 14.01 17.48 -3.24
C GLY A 113 12.52 17.57 -2.92
N TYR A 114 11.64 16.97 -3.75
CA TYR A 114 10.22 16.97 -3.47
C TYR A 114 9.88 16.09 -2.26
N SER A 115 9.08 16.62 -1.34
CA SER A 115 8.55 15.84 -0.23
C SER A 115 7.47 14.84 -0.69
N LEU A 116 7.17 13.84 0.15
CA LEU A 116 6.08 12.90 -0.13
C LEU A 116 4.72 13.58 -0.33
N ASP A 117 4.46 14.68 0.40
CA ASP A 117 3.24 15.46 0.26
C ASP A 117 3.20 16.26 -1.05
N ASP A 118 4.34 16.81 -1.50
CA ASP A 118 4.45 17.47 -2.80
C ASP A 118 4.21 16.50 -3.93
N LEU A 119 4.81 15.32 -3.86
CA LEU A 119 4.61 14.25 -4.83
C LEU A 119 3.15 13.77 -4.84
N ALA A 120 2.53 13.59 -3.67
CA ALA A 120 1.13 13.22 -3.57
C ALA A 120 0.21 14.23 -4.25
N ARG A 121 0.43 15.52 -4.02
CA ARG A 121 -0.31 16.61 -4.67
C ARG A 121 -0.09 16.66 -6.18
N ARG A 122 1.19 16.60 -6.65
CA ARG A 122 1.53 16.67 -8.08
C ARG A 122 0.98 15.49 -8.87
N PHE A 123 0.86 14.33 -8.24
CA PHE A 123 0.38 13.11 -8.88
C PHE A 123 -1.12 12.85 -8.66
N ASP A 124 -1.82 13.72 -7.94
CA ASP A 124 -3.21 13.52 -7.51
C ASP A 124 -3.42 12.14 -6.88
N ARG A 125 -2.61 11.84 -5.88
CA ARG A 125 -2.59 10.55 -5.18
C ARG A 125 -2.40 10.76 -3.67
N SER A 126 -2.69 9.73 -2.88
CA SER A 126 -2.41 9.76 -1.45
C SER A 126 -0.91 9.57 -1.16
N VAL A 127 -0.43 10.14 -0.05
CA VAL A 127 0.95 9.93 0.46
C VAL A 127 1.26 8.43 0.59
N SER A 128 0.29 7.63 1.05
CA SER A 128 0.44 6.17 1.12
C SER A 128 0.64 5.51 -0.25
N TRP A 129 0.07 6.07 -1.31
CA TRP A 129 0.31 5.59 -2.67
C TRP A 129 1.74 5.88 -3.10
N VAL A 130 2.24 7.10 -2.87
CA VAL A 130 3.63 7.50 -3.17
C VAL A 130 4.61 6.60 -2.41
N SER A 131 4.46 6.47 -1.10
CA SER A 131 5.32 5.64 -0.26
C SER A 131 5.38 4.18 -0.73
N ARG A 132 4.25 3.59 -1.16
CA ARG A 132 4.25 2.22 -1.72
C ARG A 132 4.98 2.11 -3.05
N ARG A 133 4.98 3.13 -3.89
CA ARG A 133 5.72 3.14 -5.16
C ARG A 133 7.22 3.30 -4.94
N LEU A 134 7.62 4.21 -4.04
CA LEU A 134 9.01 4.37 -3.63
C LEU A 134 9.56 3.08 -3.03
N ALA A 135 8.79 2.40 -2.17
CA ALA A 135 9.22 1.14 -1.58
C ALA A 135 9.56 0.04 -2.61
N LEU A 136 9.00 0.07 -3.83
CA LEU A 136 9.37 -0.87 -4.89
C LEU A 136 10.81 -0.67 -5.40
N VAL A 137 11.31 0.54 -5.38
CA VAL A 137 12.61 0.90 -5.99
C VAL A 137 13.69 1.12 -4.95
N GLU A 138 13.32 1.52 -3.74
CA GLU A 138 14.26 1.81 -2.65
C GLU A 138 14.49 0.62 -1.73
N GLN A 139 13.46 -0.19 -1.50
CA GLN A 139 13.53 -1.30 -0.54
C GLN A 139 13.86 -2.64 -1.19
N LEU A 140 13.39 -2.85 -2.43
CA LEU A 140 13.60 -4.13 -3.10
C LEU A 140 15.01 -4.22 -3.69
N PRO A 141 15.72 -5.34 -3.49
CA PRO A 141 16.95 -5.64 -4.21
C PRO A 141 16.74 -5.56 -5.73
N GLU A 142 17.77 -5.08 -6.45
CA GLU A 142 17.69 -4.92 -7.91
C GLU A 142 17.29 -6.22 -8.63
N THR A 143 17.78 -7.36 -8.17
CA THR A 143 17.40 -8.67 -8.70
C THR A 143 15.90 -8.95 -8.61
N VAL A 144 15.26 -8.51 -7.53
CA VAL A 144 13.81 -8.63 -7.32
C VAL A 144 13.05 -7.64 -8.21
N GLN A 145 13.55 -6.40 -8.34
CA GLN A 145 12.99 -5.41 -9.27
C GLN A 145 13.01 -5.92 -10.72
N GLN A 146 14.09 -6.58 -11.14
CA GLN A 146 14.22 -7.18 -12.48
C GLN A 146 13.14 -8.24 -12.73
N ARG A 147 12.82 -9.09 -11.75
CA ARG A 147 11.74 -10.08 -11.85
C ARG A 147 10.35 -9.44 -11.94
N VAL A 148 10.14 -8.36 -11.19
CA VAL A 148 8.90 -7.58 -11.32
C VAL A 148 8.82 -6.92 -12.71
N ARG A 149 9.95 -6.42 -13.24
CA ARG A 149 10.04 -5.85 -14.59
C ARG A 149 9.78 -6.90 -15.67
N ALA A 150 10.28 -8.12 -15.48
CA ALA A 150 10.05 -9.26 -16.38
C ALA A 150 8.61 -9.79 -16.31
N GLY A 151 7.83 -9.38 -15.31
CA GLY A 151 6.45 -9.86 -15.10
C GLY A 151 6.38 -11.23 -14.41
N GLU A 152 7.49 -11.74 -13.89
CA GLU A 152 7.54 -12.99 -13.13
C GLU A 152 6.83 -12.83 -11.77
N ILE A 153 6.94 -11.65 -11.19
CA ILE A 153 6.29 -11.26 -9.94
C ILE A 153 5.41 -10.02 -10.20
N SER A 154 4.15 -10.07 -9.79
CA SER A 154 3.29 -8.90 -9.94
C SER A 154 3.75 -7.76 -9.01
N ALA A 155 3.68 -6.51 -9.50
CA ALA A 155 4.04 -5.34 -8.71
C ALA A 155 3.21 -5.22 -7.41
N GLN A 156 1.95 -5.69 -7.44
CA GLN A 156 1.08 -5.71 -6.26
C GLN A 156 1.62 -6.67 -5.18
N VAL A 157 2.06 -7.86 -5.56
CA VAL A 157 2.68 -8.85 -4.65
C VAL A 157 3.98 -8.27 -4.09
N ALA A 158 4.81 -7.67 -4.94
CA ALA A 158 6.06 -7.06 -4.54
C ALA A 158 5.86 -5.95 -3.50
N MET A 159 4.94 -5.00 -3.75
CA MET A 159 4.64 -3.92 -2.81
C MET A 159 4.06 -4.40 -1.49
N LYS A 160 3.16 -5.40 -1.56
CA LYS A 160 2.39 -5.82 -0.40
C LYS A 160 3.15 -6.79 0.51
N TYR A 161 3.99 -7.63 -0.08
CA TYR A 161 4.62 -8.74 0.62
C TYR A 161 6.15 -8.68 0.60
N LEU A 162 6.79 -8.40 -0.54
CA LEU A 162 8.26 -8.43 -0.63
C LEU A 162 8.90 -7.16 -0.04
N ALA A 163 8.33 -5.98 -0.23
CA ALA A 163 8.90 -4.75 0.34
C ALA A 163 8.94 -4.77 1.89
N PRO A 164 7.90 -5.22 2.62
CA PRO A 164 8.02 -5.41 4.07
C PRO A 164 9.07 -6.46 4.48
N VAL A 165 9.22 -7.56 3.71
CA VAL A 165 10.24 -8.57 3.98
C VAL A 165 11.64 -8.01 3.76
N ALA A 166 11.84 -7.23 2.69
CA ALA A 166 13.13 -6.60 2.38
C ALA A 166 13.60 -5.65 3.49
N ARG A 167 12.67 -4.90 4.10
CA ARG A 167 12.98 -4.05 5.26
C ARG A 167 13.45 -4.84 6.47
N ALA A 168 12.88 -6.02 6.68
CA ALA A 168 13.22 -6.88 7.80
C ALA A 168 14.50 -7.70 7.54
N ASN A 169 14.60 -8.30 6.35
CA ASN A 169 15.73 -9.14 5.93
C ASN A 169 15.81 -9.20 4.40
N PRO A 170 16.80 -8.55 3.77
CA PRO A 170 16.98 -8.58 2.32
C PRO A 170 17.23 -9.99 1.75
N ASN A 171 17.90 -10.87 2.49
CA ASN A 171 18.15 -12.25 2.06
C ASN A 171 16.87 -13.08 2.02
N ASP A 172 16.01 -12.93 3.03
CA ASP A 172 14.70 -13.59 3.05
C ASP A 172 13.81 -13.06 1.92
N CYS A 173 13.90 -11.75 1.61
CA CYS A 173 13.20 -11.16 0.48
C CYS A 173 13.62 -11.82 -0.85
N GLN A 174 14.93 -12.00 -1.07
CA GLN A 174 15.46 -12.64 -2.28
C GLN A 174 14.93 -14.06 -2.39
N ARG A 175 15.02 -14.86 -1.33
CA ARG A 175 14.55 -16.25 -1.30
C ARG A 175 13.03 -16.37 -1.51
N MET A 176 12.26 -15.44 -0.91
CA MET A 176 10.82 -15.37 -1.12
C MET A 176 10.46 -14.98 -2.55
N ALA A 177 11.22 -14.07 -3.16
CA ALA A 177 11.07 -13.70 -4.55
C ALA A 177 11.42 -14.86 -5.49
N ASP A 178 12.46 -15.65 -5.17
CA ASP A 178 12.80 -16.88 -5.88
C ASP A 178 11.64 -17.89 -5.86
N ALA A 179 11.04 -18.08 -4.69
CA ALA A 179 9.88 -18.94 -4.54
C ALA A 179 8.69 -18.46 -5.38
N PHE A 180 8.41 -17.15 -5.39
CA PHE A 180 7.30 -16.58 -6.17
C PHE A 180 7.49 -16.71 -7.67
N SER A 181 8.71 -16.52 -8.17
CA SER A 181 9.03 -16.68 -9.59
C SER A 181 9.00 -18.14 -10.04
N ASN A 182 9.65 -19.03 -9.28
CA ASN A 182 9.80 -20.43 -9.65
C ASN A 182 8.47 -21.18 -9.65
N HIS A 183 7.60 -20.90 -8.70
CA HIS A 183 6.34 -21.63 -8.51
C HIS A 183 5.12 -20.88 -9.03
N ARG A 184 5.28 -19.64 -9.52
CA ARG A 184 4.20 -18.77 -10.04
C ARG A 184 3.01 -18.69 -9.10
N PHE A 185 3.27 -18.48 -7.82
CA PHE A 185 2.22 -18.40 -6.81
C PHE A 185 1.19 -17.30 -7.09
N SER A 186 -0.06 -17.62 -6.87
CA SER A 186 -1.13 -16.64 -6.89
C SER A 186 -0.93 -15.59 -5.79
N SER A 187 -1.55 -14.41 -5.94
CA SER A 187 -1.47 -13.35 -4.91
C SER A 187 -1.99 -13.81 -3.54
N ARG A 188 -2.92 -14.78 -3.52
CA ARG A 188 -3.41 -15.39 -2.29
C ARG A 188 -2.34 -16.25 -1.62
N GLN A 189 -1.74 -17.15 -2.37
CA GLN A 189 -0.65 -18.02 -1.88
C GLN A 189 0.56 -17.21 -1.42
N ALA A 190 0.93 -16.16 -2.16
CA ALA A 190 1.96 -15.21 -1.74
C ALA A 190 1.61 -14.53 -0.40
N GLY A 191 0.33 -14.21 -0.19
CA GLY A 191 -0.16 -13.66 1.06
C GLY A 191 -0.12 -14.64 2.23
N GLU A 192 -0.48 -15.90 2.00
CA GLU A 192 -0.42 -16.97 2.99
C GLU A 192 1.04 -17.24 3.42
N LEU A 193 1.96 -17.30 2.45
CA LEU A 193 3.39 -17.49 2.72
C LEU A 193 3.99 -16.32 3.51
N TYR A 194 3.65 -15.09 3.13
CA TYR A 194 4.10 -13.88 3.83
C TYR A 194 3.57 -13.83 5.27
N ALA A 195 2.28 -14.13 5.48
CA ALA A 195 1.68 -14.12 6.81
C ALA A 195 2.38 -15.14 7.73
N ALA A 196 2.59 -16.36 7.22
CA ALA A 196 3.30 -17.39 7.96
C ALA A 196 4.74 -16.99 8.27
N TRP A 197 5.47 -16.42 7.30
CA TRP A 197 6.85 -15.95 7.52
C TRP A 197 6.90 -14.84 8.58
N ARG A 198 5.97 -13.88 8.52
CA ARG A 198 5.92 -12.74 9.45
C ARG A 198 5.76 -13.21 10.89
N ASP A 199 4.85 -14.15 11.13
CA ASP A 199 4.45 -14.60 12.46
C ASP A 199 5.36 -15.75 13.01
N ALA A 200 6.30 -16.26 12.18
CA ALA A 200 7.18 -17.37 12.51
C ALA A 200 8.46 -16.94 13.23
N SER A 201 9.01 -17.87 14.04
CA SER A 201 10.38 -17.76 14.58
C SER A 201 11.43 -17.88 13.47
N ALA A 202 12.67 -17.45 13.72
CA ALA A 202 13.74 -17.47 12.72
C ALA A 202 13.98 -18.86 12.10
N SER A 203 13.93 -19.92 12.88
CA SER A 203 14.10 -21.30 12.40
C SER A 203 12.95 -21.76 11.52
N ILE A 204 11.72 -21.35 11.83
CA ILE A 204 10.54 -21.69 11.04
C ILE A 204 10.53 -20.88 9.73
N ARG A 205 10.95 -19.60 9.77
CA ARG A 205 11.12 -18.77 8.55
C ARG A 205 12.01 -19.44 7.52
N GLN A 206 13.15 -19.99 7.97
CA GLN A 206 14.07 -20.72 7.09
C GLN A 206 13.37 -21.92 6.43
N ARG A 207 12.65 -22.74 7.20
CA ARG A 207 11.92 -23.91 6.66
C ARG A 207 10.83 -23.51 5.65
N ILE A 208 10.11 -22.41 5.92
CA ILE A 208 9.10 -21.86 4.98
C ILE A 208 9.76 -21.50 3.64
N LEU A 209 10.93 -20.86 3.69
CA LEU A 209 11.66 -20.41 2.50
C LEU A 209 12.40 -21.55 1.79
N ASP A 210 12.78 -22.60 2.52
CA ASP A 210 13.41 -23.79 1.93
C ASP A 210 12.43 -24.65 1.14
N SER A 211 11.18 -24.73 1.58
CA SER A 211 10.16 -25.60 0.98
C SER A 211 8.77 -24.91 0.93
N PRO A 212 8.63 -23.81 0.18
CA PRO A 212 7.42 -22.99 0.19
C PRO A 212 6.18 -23.73 -0.35
N GLU A 213 6.34 -24.60 -1.35
CA GLU A 213 5.23 -25.41 -1.86
C GLU A 213 4.74 -26.44 -0.84
N LEU A 214 5.68 -27.12 -0.17
CA LEU A 214 5.32 -28.10 0.85
C LEU A 214 4.58 -27.44 2.00
N PHE A 215 5.04 -26.26 2.40
CA PHE A 215 4.37 -25.46 3.41
C PHE A 215 2.94 -25.10 2.99
N LEU A 216 2.75 -24.57 1.78
CA LEU A 216 1.42 -24.20 1.28
C LEU A 216 0.49 -25.40 1.16
N LYS A 217 0.97 -26.57 0.70
CA LYS A 217 0.19 -27.82 0.64
C LYS A 217 -0.22 -28.27 2.03
N ALA A 218 0.70 -28.28 2.99
CA ALA A 218 0.39 -28.63 4.37
C ALA A 218 -0.62 -27.64 5.01
N HIS A 219 -0.43 -26.35 4.79
CA HIS A 219 -1.34 -25.31 5.28
C HIS A 219 -2.75 -25.45 4.68
N GLN A 220 -2.84 -25.76 3.38
CA GLN A 220 -4.12 -26.02 2.72
C GLN A 220 -4.81 -27.30 3.26
N GLN A 221 -4.04 -28.36 3.52
CA GLN A 221 -4.61 -29.59 4.11
C GLN A 221 -5.12 -29.37 5.53
N ILE A 222 -4.41 -28.59 6.34
CA ILE A 222 -4.84 -28.20 7.69
C ILE A 222 -6.11 -27.34 7.61
N SER A 223 -6.15 -26.37 6.68
CA SER A 223 -7.29 -25.48 6.47
C SER A 223 -8.49 -26.18 5.82
N ALA A 224 -8.27 -27.26 5.07
CA ALA A 224 -9.31 -28.08 4.45
C ALA A 224 -9.87 -29.17 5.39
N ARG A 225 -9.25 -29.37 6.56
CA ARG A 225 -9.81 -30.25 7.57
C ARG A 225 -11.16 -29.69 7.99
N PRO A 226 -12.26 -30.49 7.91
CA PRO A 226 -13.55 -29.97 8.33
C PRO A 226 -13.43 -29.52 9.78
N GLU A 227 -13.69 -28.22 9.99
CA GLU A 227 -13.77 -27.69 11.33
C GLU A 227 -14.88 -28.46 12.07
N SER A 228 -14.72 -28.72 13.35
CA SER A 228 -15.81 -29.28 14.13
C SER A 228 -16.99 -28.31 14.07
N PRO A 229 -18.26 -28.79 14.12
CA PRO A 229 -19.41 -27.89 14.14
C PRO A 229 -19.32 -26.81 15.22
N ALA A 230 -18.67 -27.12 16.34
CA ALA A 230 -18.38 -26.15 17.40
C ALA A 230 -17.38 -25.07 16.96
N ALA A 231 -16.33 -25.43 16.22
CA ALA A 231 -15.36 -24.46 15.69
C ALA A 231 -15.97 -23.57 14.61
N GLU A 232 -16.86 -24.10 13.79
CA GLU A 232 -17.63 -23.31 12.81
C GLU A 232 -18.54 -22.28 13.50
N LEU A 233 -19.26 -22.69 14.53
CA LEU A 233 -20.11 -21.79 15.32
C LEU A 233 -19.27 -20.68 15.97
N LEU A 234 -18.17 -21.00 16.63
CA LEU A 234 -17.29 -20.03 17.26
C LEU A 234 -16.69 -19.03 16.26
N ARG A 235 -16.36 -19.49 15.06
CA ARG A 235 -15.89 -18.63 13.97
C ARG A 235 -16.98 -17.65 13.52
N ASP A 236 -18.22 -18.12 13.37
CA ASP A 236 -19.35 -17.27 12.97
C ASP A 236 -19.65 -16.21 14.04
N LEU A 237 -19.62 -16.57 15.32
CA LEU A 237 -19.76 -15.62 16.43
C LEU A 237 -18.62 -14.58 16.44
N THR A 238 -17.39 -15.00 16.16
CA THR A 238 -16.23 -14.08 16.02
C THR A 238 -16.42 -13.11 14.85
N MET A 239 -16.99 -13.60 13.74
CA MET A 239 -17.31 -12.75 12.58
C MET A 239 -18.38 -11.70 12.91
N ILE A 240 -19.42 -12.06 13.67
CA ILE A 240 -20.47 -11.13 14.12
C ILE A 240 -19.83 -9.98 14.91
N VAL A 241 -18.95 -10.26 15.87
CA VAL A 241 -18.23 -9.24 16.64
C VAL A 241 -17.38 -8.34 15.72
N ALA A 242 -16.67 -8.92 14.76
CA ALA A 242 -15.87 -8.16 13.81
C ALA A 242 -16.71 -7.26 12.88
N ILE A 243 -17.88 -7.74 12.46
CA ILE A 243 -18.83 -6.97 11.62
C ILE A 243 -19.40 -5.81 12.43
N THR A 244 -19.81 -6.04 13.68
CA THR A 244 -20.37 -5.01 14.57
C THR A 244 -19.35 -3.89 14.83
N ASN A 245 -18.10 -4.23 15.14
CA ASN A 245 -17.02 -3.28 15.31
C ASN A 245 -16.71 -2.47 14.02
N ARG A 246 -16.82 -3.12 12.86
CA ARG A 246 -16.66 -2.45 11.56
C ARG A 246 -17.81 -1.51 11.27
N ALA A 247 -19.05 -1.92 11.57
CA ALA A 247 -20.25 -1.11 11.40
C ALA A 247 -20.18 0.17 12.27
N GLY A 248 -19.74 0.05 13.53
CA GLY A 248 -19.53 1.20 14.42
C GLY A 248 -18.53 2.23 13.86
N ARG A 249 -17.39 1.75 13.32
CA ARG A 249 -16.42 2.64 12.66
C ARG A 249 -16.96 3.29 11.38
N ARG A 250 -17.83 2.60 10.63
CA ARG A 250 -18.50 3.17 9.46
C ARG A 250 -19.56 4.19 9.83
N LEU A 251 -20.31 3.94 10.88
CA LEU A 251 -21.34 4.87 11.38
C LEU A 251 -20.71 6.22 11.72
N ALA A 252 -19.57 6.25 12.39
CA ALA A 252 -18.89 7.51 12.73
C ALA A 252 -18.56 8.38 11.50
N ARG A 253 -18.36 7.77 10.32
CA ARG A 253 -18.08 8.47 9.06
C ARG A 253 -19.35 8.76 8.26
N ALA A 254 -20.37 7.91 8.36
CA ALA A 254 -21.60 8.03 7.59
C ALA A 254 -22.63 8.96 8.27
N ALA A 255 -22.64 9.01 9.60
CA ALA A 255 -23.64 9.77 10.36
C ALA A 255 -23.82 11.24 9.90
N PRO A 256 -22.77 12.02 9.59
CA PRO A 256 -22.94 13.38 9.09
C PRO A 256 -23.62 13.48 7.72
N LEU A 257 -23.70 12.38 6.97
CA LEU A 257 -24.22 12.34 5.60
C LEU A 257 -25.57 11.61 5.51
N MET A 258 -26.04 10.99 6.61
CA MET A 258 -27.26 10.19 6.63
C MET A 258 -28.49 11.07 6.88
N GLY A 259 -29.57 10.80 6.14
CA GLY A 259 -30.89 11.38 6.39
C GLY A 259 -31.70 10.58 7.43
N ASN A 260 -32.78 11.18 7.93
CA ASN A 260 -33.64 10.57 8.97
C ASN A 260 -34.15 9.17 8.58
N THR A 261 -34.55 8.97 7.33
CA THR A 261 -35.04 7.67 6.83
C THR A 261 -33.95 6.60 6.83
N GLU A 262 -32.69 6.98 6.60
CA GLU A 262 -31.55 6.07 6.65
C GLU A 262 -31.19 5.69 8.09
N PHE A 263 -31.28 6.64 9.04
CA PHE A 263 -31.13 6.35 10.45
C PHE A 263 -32.20 5.39 10.96
N GLU A 264 -33.49 5.62 10.65
CA GLU A 264 -34.58 4.74 11.02
C GLU A 264 -34.42 3.32 10.43
N ASN A 265 -33.93 3.23 9.19
CA ASN A 265 -33.67 1.95 8.55
C ASN A 265 -32.48 1.21 9.19
N ALA A 266 -31.42 1.94 9.54
CA ALA A 266 -30.28 1.39 10.26
C ALA A 266 -30.69 0.90 11.65
N GLN A 267 -31.50 1.67 12.38
CA GLN A 267 -32.01 1.31 13.70
C GLN A 267 -32.85 0.05 13.65
N ARG A 268 -33.80 -0.05 12.71
CA ARG A 268 -34.63 -1.28 12.53
C ARG A 268 -33.78 -2.52 12.24
N LYS A 269 -32.72 -2.38 11.44
CA LYS A 269 -31.80 -3.49 11.16
C LYS A 269 -31.00 -3.91 12.38
N ILE A 270 -30.59 -2.96 13.22
CA ILE A 270 -29.90 -3.27 14.48
C ILE A 270 -30.84 -3.98 15.45
N GLU A 271 -32.07 -3.48 15.63
CA GLU A 271 -33.08 -4.10 16.49
C GLU A 271 -33.39 -5.54 16.07
N CYS A 272 -33.50 -5.79 14.76
CA CYS A 272 -33.65 -7.14 14.23
C CYS A 272 -32.47 -8.05 14.58
N ALA A 273 -31.25 -7.56 14.32
CA ALA A 273 -30.03 -8.32 14.60
C ALA A 273 -29.83 -8.62 16.10
N VAL A 274 -30.17 -7.66 16.99
CA VAL A 274 -30.12 -7.86 18.44
C VAL A 274 -31.06 -8.95 18.85
N ARG A 275 -32.34 -8.96 18.38
CA ARG A 275 -33.30 -9.98 18.66
C ARG A 275 -32.88 -11.39 18.23
N ASP A 276 -32.31 -11.48 17.02
CA ASP A 276 -31.81 -12.76 16.50
C ASP A 276 -30.63 -13.27 17.34
N LEU A 277 -29.77 -12.39 17.82
CA LEU A 277 -28.62 -12.72 18.70
C LEU A 277 -29.09 -13.14 20.11
N GLU A 278 -30.10 -12.48 20.68
CA GLU A 278 -30.68 -12.83 21.96
C GLU A 278 -31.29 -14.24 21.88
N HIS A 279 -32.06 -14.52 20.83
CA HIS A 279 -32.62 -15.85 20.61
C HIS A 279 -31.54 -16.93 20.42
N LEU A 280 -30.44 -16.60 19.76
CA LEU A 280 -29.29 -17.52 19.64
C LEU A 280 -28.62 -17.76 20.99
N ALA A 281 -28.46 -16.73 21.82
CA ALA A 281 -27.90 -16.86 23.16
C ALA A 281 -28.74 -17.77 24.04
N GLU A 282 -30.08 -17.57 24.06
CA GLU A 282 -31.01 -18.45 24.81
C GLU A 282 -30.92 -19.91 24.35
N ARG A 283 -30.74 -20.15 23.06
CA ARG A 283 -30.57 -21.51 22.56
C ARG A 283 -29.25 -22.13 23.01
N ILE A 284 -28.17 -21.38 23.03
CA ILE A 284 -26.87 -21.87 23.52
C ILE A 284 -26.96 -22.24 25.01
N GLU A 285 -27.62 -21.41 25.82
CA GLU A 285 -27.85 -21.72 27.25
C GLU A 285 -28.65 -23.01 27.44
N LYS A 286 -29.77 -23.17 26.72
CA LYS A 286 -30.58 -24.39 26.80
C LYS A 286 -29.82 -25.65 26.40
N GLU A 287 -29.01 -25.58 25.32
CA GLU A 287 -28.20 -26.72 24.89
C GLU A 287 -27.09 -27.04 25.93
N HIS A 288 -26.53 -26.01 26.56
CA HIS A 288 -25.52 -26.19 27.61
C HIS A 288 -26.13 -26.86 28.85
N GLU A 289 -27.31 -26.44 29.31
CA GLU A 289 -28.03 -27.07 30.41
C GLU A 289 -28.39 -28.53 30.14
N HIS A 290 -28.68 -28.87 28.87
CA HIS A 290 -29.00 -30.27 28.49
C HIS A 290 -27.73 -31.13 28.34
N ALA A 291 -26.58 -30.53 28.11
CA ALA A 291 -25.29 -31.22 27.95
C ALA A 291 -24.61 -31.53 29.28
N GLU A 292 -24.99 -30.87 30.39
CA GLU A 292 -24.47 -31.23 31.70
C GLU A 292 -25.09 -32.58 32.15
N PRO A 293 -24.25 -33.61 32.43
CA PRO A 293 -24.79 -34.91 32.90
C PRO A 293 -25.43 -34.70 34.26
N LYS A 294 -26.76 -34.94 34.34
CA LYS A 294 -27.45 -35.05 35.60
C LYS A 294 -26.67 -36.05 36.44
N SER A 295 -26.02 -35.60 37.49
CA SER A 295 -25.40 -36.46 38.50
C SER A 295 -26.49 -37.36 39.07
N THR A 296 -26.54 -38.62 38.63
CA THR A 296 -27.36 -39.65 39.22
C THR A 296 -26.77 -39.93 40.61
N ASP A 297 -27.46 -39.45 41.62
CA ASP A 297 -27.37 -39.98 42.97
C ASP A 297 -27.55 -41.50 42.91
N ARG A 298 -26.46 -42.22 43.07
CA ARG A 298 -26.48 -43.60 43.51
C ARG A 298 -25.96 -43.64 44.93
N ASP A 299 -26.91 -43.52 45.83
CA ASP A 299 -26.81 -43.93 47.21
C ASP A 299 -26.29 -45.38 47.30
N SER A 300 -25.14 -45.54 47.91
CA SER A 300 -24.76 -46.78 48.55
C SER A 300 -23.78 -46.43 49.67
N GLY A 301 -24.33 -46.53 50.89
CA GLY A 301 -23.66 -46.26 52.11
C GLY A 301 -22.43 -47.14 52.38
N ILE A 302 -21.48 -46.56 52.97
CA ILE A 302 -20.59 -47.19 54.01
C ILE A 302 -20.07 -46.09 54.93
N THR A 303 -20.27 -46.36 56.17
CA THR A 303 -20.03 -45.62 57.42
C THR A 303 -18.57 -45.24 57.71
N ARG A 304 -18.45 -44.17 58.53
CA ARG A 304 -17.35 -43.78 59.47
C ARG A 304 -16.15 -43.07 58.84
N SER A 305 -15.64 -41.94 59.34
CA SER A 305 -15.60 -41.34 60.67
C SER A 305 -15.06 -39.90 60.57
N ARG A 306 -15.61 -39.04 61.41
CA ARG A 306 -15.03 -37.84 62.08
C ARG A 306 -13.78 -37.18 61.51
N SER A 307 -13.89 -35.88 61.15
CA SER A 307 -13.40 -34.79 62.05
C SER A 307 -13.74 -33.41 61.46
N LEU A 308 -14.17 -32.58 62.38
CA LEU A 308 -14.42 -31.13 62.27
C LEU A 308 -13.26 -30.36 61.63
N HIS A 309 -13.56 -29.41 60.72
CA HIS A 309 -13.13 -28.03 60.91
C HIS A 309 -13.95 -27.05 60.05
N THR A 310 -14.34 -26.03 60.70
CA THR A 310 -15.10 -24.84 60.41
C THR A 310 -14.51 -23.92 59.34
N ARG A 311 -15.43 -23.15 58.72
CA ARG A 311 -15.20 -21.82 58.07
C ARG A 311 -14.59 -21.87 56.67
N ASP A 312 -15.03 -21.10 55.67
CA ASP A 312 -15.65 -19.75 55.67
C ASP A 312 -16.33 -19.49 54.32
N ARG A 313 -17.37 -18.66 54.38
CA ARG A 313 -18.01 -18.04 53.22
C ARG A 313 -17.05 -17.07 52.55
N SER A 314 -16.82 -17.22 51.22
CA SER A 314 -16.62 -16.10 50.29
C SER A 314 -16.23 -16.68 48.90
N GLY A 315 -17.12 -16.69 47.96
CA GLY A 315 -16.84 -17.25 46.63
C GLY A 315 -17.92 -16.91 45.61
N SER A 316 -18.32 -15.65 45.62
CA SER A 316 -19.27 -15.20 44.60
C SER A 316 -18.88 -13.79 44.13
N GLU A 317 -17.71 -13.69 43.50
CA GLU A 317 -17.25 -12.47 42.78
C GLU A 317 -15.97 -12.76 42.03
N ARG A 318 -16.01 -13.56 40.96
CA ARG A 318 -14.89 -13.70 40.02
C ARG A 318 -15.31 -14.28 38.67
N ILE A 319 -16.29 -13.69 38.01
CA ILE A 319 -16.53 -13.98 36.57
C ILE A 319 -16.74 -12.70 35.73
N ALA A 320 -16.58 -11.52 36.31
CA ALA A 320 -16.79 -10.26 35.59
C ALA A 320 -15.52 -9.52 35.16
N SER A 321 -14.30 -10.10 35.21
CA SER A 321 -13.05 -9.35 34.96
C SER A 321 -12.15 -9.88 33.83
N GLU A 322 -12.55 -10.89 33.07
CA GLU A 322 -11.69 -11.42 31.99
C GLU A 322 -12.01 -10.95 30.56
N CYS A 323 -12.99 -10.07 30.40
CA CYS A 323 -13.33 -9.55 29.07
C CYS A 323 -12.74 -8.17 28.73
N SER A 324 -11.82 -7.65 29.53
CA SER A 324 -11.23 -6.30 29.33
C SER A 324 -9.72 -6.28 29.47
N GLN A 325 -9.01 -7.14 28.74
CA GLN A 325 -7.57 -6.95 28.52
C GLN A 325 -7.21 -7.19 27.06
N SER A 326 -7.40 -6.14 26.24
CA SER A 326 -6.62 -5.97 25.03
C SER A 326 -5.24 -5.44 25.41
N PRO A 327 -4.14 -5.96 24.85
CA PRO A 327 -2.82 -5.44 25.15
C PRO A 327 -2.71 -4.00 24.60
N ALA A 328 -2.47 -3.09 25.53
CA ALA A 328 -2.09 -1.71 25.22
C ALA A 328 -0.77 -1.73 24.45
N VAL A 329 -0.78 -1.12 23.26
CA VAL A 329 0.44 -0.76 22.54
C VAL A 329 1.11 0.33 23.35
N GLU A 330 2.24 0.02 23.95
CA GLU A 330 3.13 0.95 24.64
C GLU A 330 3.65 1.98 23.62
N VAL A 331 3.10 3.19 23.68
CA VAL A 331 3.67 4.36 23.00
C VAL A 331 4.83 4.83 23.86
N ILE A 332 6.05 4.52 23.45
CA ILE A 332 7.27 5.09 24.01
C ILE A 332 7.29 6.59 23.67
N GLY A 333 6.92 7.41 24.64
CA GLY A 333 7.06 8.85 24.61
C GLY A 333 8.53 9.24 24.70
N ILE A 334 9.09 9.76 23.63
CA ILE A 334 10.38 10.45 23.66
C ILE A 334 10.09 11.91 24.08
N ALA A 335 10.46 12.23 25.31
CA ALA A 335 10.50 13.58 25.82
C ALA A 335 11.60 14.36 25.10
N GLY A 336 11.22 15.26 24.21
CA GLY A 336 12.10 16.25 23.60
C GLY A 336 11.88 17.61 24.29
N ALA A 337 12.92 18.05 24.99
CA ALA A 337 12.99 19.36 25.62
C ALA A 337 12.88 20.49 24.57
N GLY A 338 11.92 21.38 24.72
CA GLY A 338 11.85 22.62 23.96
C GLY A 338 12.72 23.70 24.60
N PRO A 339 13.33 24.57 23.79
CA PRO A 339 13.93 25.78 24.30
C PRO A 339 12.94 26.95 24.30
N SER A 340 13.11 27.77 25.31
CA SER A 340 12.39 28.95 25.71
C SER A 340 12.15 29.98 24.60
N ARG A 341 10.98 30.58 24.64
CA ARG A 341 10.63 31.83 23.98
C ARG A 341 11.32 32.98 24.67
N GLU A 342 12.20 33.67 23.97
CA GLU A 342 12.51 35.07 24.24
C GLU A 342 11.83 35.96 23.18
N GLY A 343 11.08 36.93 23.69
CA GLY A 343 10.37 37.88 22.90
C GLY A 343 11.30 38.90 22.23
N ARG A 344 10.94 39.32 21.03
CA ARG A 344 11.30 40.63 20.50
C ARG A 344 10.09 41.25 19.79
N SER A 345 9.76 42.40 20.30
CA SER A 345 8.81 43.41 19.90
C SER A 345 8.94 43.85 18.44
N LEU A 346 7.78 44.06 17.84
CA LEU A 346 7.53 44.86 16.64
C LEU A 346 7.97 46.32 16.82
N PRO A 347 8.27 47.03 15.74
CA PRO A 347 7.79 48.40 15.65
C PRO A 347 6.79 48.61 14.52
N ASP A 348 5.73 49.32 14.90
CA ASP A 348 4.79 50.00 14.03
C ASP A 348 5.49 50.95 13.07
N SER A 349 4.96 51.12 11.88
CA SER A 349 4.91 52.39 11.16
C SER A 349 3.84 52.34 10.07
N ASP A 350 2.98 53.24 10.17
CA ASP A 350 1.75 53.57 9.51
C ASP A 350 1.98 54.40 8.21
N PRO A 351 0.90 54.76 7.51
CA PRO A 351 0.81 54.76 6.05
C PRO A 351 0.96 56.15 5.45
N GLY A 352 1.05 56.15 4.15
CA GLY A 352 0.93 57.45 3.47
C GLY A 352 1.17 57.45 1.96
N VAL A 353 0.13 57.93 1.31
CA VAL A 353 0.10 58.83 0.13
C VAL A 353 -0.18 58.17 -1.24
N VAL A 354 -1.44 58.21 -1.54
CA VAL A 354 -2.15 58.80 -2.73
C VAL A 354 -1.29 59.40 -3.83
N GLY A 355 -1.46 58.93 -5.04
CA GLY A 355 -0.94 59.57 -6.28
C GLY A 355 -1.72 59.07 -7.49
N GLN A 356 -2.81 59.82 -7.83
CA GLN A 356 -3.50 59.76 -9.13
C GLN A 356 -2.63 60.40 -10.23
N SER A 357 -2.72 59.87 -11.45
CA SER A 357 -2.80 60.62 -12.74
C SER A 357 -2.49 59.63 -13.87
N GLN A 358 -3.16 59.51 -14.89
CA GLN A 358 -3.99 60.19 -15.85
C GLN A 358 -3.95 59.37 -17.13
N ARG A 359 -5.11 59.32 -17.73
CA ARG A 359 -5.35 58.76 -19.10
C ARG A 359 -4.56 59.56 -20.16
N GLN A 360 -4.15 58.86 -21.20
CA GLN A 360 -4.29 59.44 -22.55
C GLN A 360 -4.49 58.36 -23.66
N SER A 361 -5.49 58.56 -24.36
CA SER A 361 -6.11 58.04 -25.58
C SER A 361 -5.18 58.03 -26.82
N GLY A 362 -5.43 57.08 -27.69
CA GLY A 362 -5.01 56.75 -29.04
C GLY A 362 -4.90 57.86 -30.06
N PRO A 363 -4.91 57.65 -31.41
CA PRO A 363 -5.32 56.50 -32.22
C PRO A 363 -4.32 56.15 -33.34
N GLY A 364 -4.70 55.14 -34.09
CA GLY A 364 -4.05 54.53 -35.22
C GLY A 364 -3.70 55.42 -36.44
N PRO A 365 -3.27 54.93 -37.65
CA PRO A 365 -4.06 53.96 -38.47
C PRO A 365 -3.51 52.55 -38.57
#